data_02b5a2e826d1e74ec7440ec0f39ae236
#
_entry.id   02b5a2e826d1e74ec7440ec0f39ae236
#
_cell.length_a   1.000
_cell.length_b   1.000
_cell.length_c   1.000
_cell.angle_alpha   90.00
_cell.angle_beta   90.00
_cell.angle_gamma   90.00
#
_symmetry.space_group_name_H-M   'P 1'
#
loop_
_entity.id
_entity.type
_entity.pdbx_description
1 polymer ?
#
loop_
_entity_poly.entity_id
_entity_poly.type
_entity_poly.pdbx_seq_one_letter_code
_entity_poly.pdbx_strand_id
1 'polypeptide(L)'
;MKAIVLTKPIEAAEMSLTEVAMPEVKPGWVLIKVKAFGINHSEILLRRFEISQSYIRKPIIPGIECVGEIVNPSDSRFRPGERVMAMMGGMGRSFDGSYAEYVLVPSGHVFTADSDLSWDELAAIPETYYTAYGSLTLSLQLSAADTLLIRGATSTVGLAAIQLAKAIGAKVIATTRSENRAEFLRRIGADDIVTEGPDFRRRFLDRHPAGATKVLELIGASTLPESLRLTAFHGIVCHTGLLGGVFTLSNFDPIKEIPSGVYLTGFYSNFPKQAEITAMMDLIRKSGLHPVTAKRFTLDHIADAHTLAEQRGQIGKIIVTV
;
A
#
# COMPACT_ATOMS: atom_id res chain seq x y z
N MET A 1 -12.19 -18.67 -17.74
CA MET A 1 -11.90 -17.25 -17.50
C MET A 1 -10.42 -16.95 -17.80
N LYS A 2 -10.13 -15.74 -18.22
CA LYS A 2 -8.74 -15.30 -18.45
C LYS A 2 -8.05 -14.94 -17.12
N ALA A 3 -6.80 -15.35 -16.96
CA ALA A 3 -5.98 -15.08 -15.79
C ALA A 3 -4.49 -15.08 -16.12
N ILE A 4 -3.68 -14.52 -15.22
CA ILE A 4 -2.23 -14.68 -15.21
C ILE A 4 -1.88 -15.79 -14.21
N VAL A 5 -1.11 -16.79 -14.63
CA VAL A 5 -0.76 -17.93 -13.78
C VAL A 5 0.76 -18.02 -13.61
N LEU A 6 1.21 -18.08 -12.38
CA LEU A 6 2.62 -18.27 -12.04
C LEU A 6 2.87 -19.68 -11.50
N THR A 7 3.95 -20.31 -11.98
CA THR A 7 4.42 -21.62 -11.52
C THR A 7 5.88 -21.59 -11.09
N LYS A 8 6.63 -20.59 -11.56
CA LYS A 8 8.07 -20.38 -11.35
C LYS A 8 8.39 -18.89 -11.47
N PRO A 9 9.58 -18.44 -11.07
CA PRO A 9 10.03 -17.09 -11.37
C PRO A 9 10.05 -16.82 -12.88
N ILE A 10 9.55 -15.65 -13.27
CA ILE A 10 9.54 -15.17 -14.66
C ILE A 10 9.86 -13.69 -14.73
N GLU A 11 10.32 -13.19 -15.87
CA GLU A 11 10.45 -11.77 -16.13
C GLU A 11 9.10 -11.13 -16.48
N ALA A 12 8.98 -9.78 -16.33
CA ALA A 12 7.73 -9.07 -16.60
C ALA A 12 7.21 -9.35 -18.02
N ALA A 13 8.10 -9.35 -19.02
CA ALA A 13 7.75 -9.61 -20.43
C ALA A 13 7.22 -11.03 -20.72
N GLU A 14 7.43 -11.98 -19.82
CA GLU A 14 6.94 -13.35 -19.97
C GLU A 14 5.52 -13.54 -19.42
N MET A 15 4.96 -12.54 -18.73
CA MET A 15 3.59 -12.60 -18.23
C MET A 15 2.59 -12.62 -19.39
N SER A 16 1.74 -13.63 -19.43
CA SER A 16 0.75 -13.80 -20.48
C SER A 16 -0.58 -14.32 -19.93
N LEU A 17 -1.66 -14.00 -20.60
CA LEU A 17 -2.99 -14.52 -20.30
C LEU A 17 -3.07 -16.01 -20.56
N THR A 18 -3.71 -16.70 -19.63
CA THR A 18 -4.02 -18.14 -19.72
C THR A 18 -5.51 -18.34 -19.45
N GLU A 19 -6.13 -19.25 -20.17
CA GLU A 19 -7.49 -19.68 -19.87
C GLU A 19 -7.49 -20.71 -18.75
N VAL A 20 -8.26 -20.42 -17.69
CA VAL A 20 -8.43 -21.31 -16.54
C VAL A 20 -9.92 -21.52 -16.22
N ALA A 21 -10.23 -22.58 -15.49
CA ALA A 21 -11.59 -22.82 -15.02
C ALA A 21 -12.07 -21.68 -14.10
N MET A 22 -13.39 -21.45 -14.09
CA MET A 22 -14.02 -20.59 -13.09
C MET A 22 -13.82 -21.19 -11.69
N PRO A 23 -13.53 -20.38 -10.65
CA PRO A 23 -13.46 -20.89 -9.29
C PRO A 23 -14.82 -21.44 -8.82
N GLU A 24 -14.82 -22.59 -8.18
CA GLU A 24 -16.00 -23.15 -7.54
C GLU A 24 -16.25 -22.44 -6.19
N VAL A 25 -17.47 -21.89 -6.06
CA VAL A 25 -17.88 -21.19 -4.83
C VAL A 25 -18.07 -22.20 -3.69
N LYS A 26 -17.60 -21.84 -2.52
CA LYS A 26 -17.68 -22.66 -1.30
C LYS A 26 -18.11 -21.81 -0.09
N PRO A 27 -18.66 -22.42 0.95
CA PRO A 27 -19.08 -21.72 2.18
C PRO A 27 -17.95 -20.84 2.76
N GLY A 28 -18.30 -19.63 3.20
CA GLY A 28 -17.36 -18.64 3.74
C GLY A 28 -16.55 -17.88 2.69
N TRP A 29 -16.75 -18.13 1.40
CA TRP A 29 -16.03 -17.49 0.30
C TRP A 29 -16.98 -16.77 -0.64
N VAL A 30 -16.51 -15.69 -1.25
CA VAL A 30 -17.29 -14.81 -2.14
C VAL A 30 -16.62 -14.79 -3.51
N LEU A 31 -17.42 -14.97 -4.57
CA LEU A 31 -16.97 -14.82 -5.95
C LEU A 31 -17.19 -13.37 -6.42
N ILE A 32 -16.13 -12.72 -6.82
CA ILE A 32 -16.10 -11.33 -7.28
C ILE A 32 -15.76 -11.32 -8.77
N LYS A 33 -16.53 -10.57 -9.58
CA LYS A 33 -16.13 -10.14 -10.91
C LYS A 33 -15.17 -8.96 -10.75
N VAL A 34 -13.92 -9.15 -11.08
CA VAL A 34 -12.89 -8.10 -10.97
C VAL A 34 -13.17 -7.02 -12.02
N LYS A 35 -13.13 -5.76 -11.60
CA LYS A 35 -13.22 -4.59 -12.49
C LYS A 35 -11.86 -3.94 -12.68
N ALA A 36 -11.09 -3.86 -11.61
CA ALA A 36 -9.74 -3.33 -11.63
C ALA A 36 -8.95 -3.74 -10.39
N PHE A 37 -7.65 -3.63 -10.47
CA PHE A 37 -6.72 -3.79 -9.34
C PHE A 37 -5.49 -2.89 -9.50
N GLY A 38 -4.80 -2.61 -8.39
CA GLY A 38 -3.53 -1.90 -8.38
C GLY A 38 -2.34 -2.87 -8.38
N ILE A 39 -1.23 -2.49 -9.01
CA ILE A 39 0.03 -3.23 -8.88
C ILE A 39 0.79 -2.73 -7.66
N ASN A 40 1.26 -3.65 -6.82
CA ASN A 40 2.10 -3.40 -5.65
C ASN A 40 3.51 -3.97 -5.87
N HIS A 41 4.47 -3.46 -5.14
CA HIS A 41 5.82 -4.03 -5.12
C HIS A 41 5.81 -5.51 -4.67
N SER A 42 4.82 -5.88 -3.90
CA SER A 42 4.53 -7.24 -3.43
C SER A 42 4.40 -8.25 -4.57
N GLU A 43 3.69 -7.91 -5.67
CA GLU A 43 3.55 -8.81 -6.82
C GLU A 43 4.82 -8.92 -7.66
N ILE A 44 5.66 -7.86 -7.67
CA ILE A 44 6.99 -7.92 -8.29
C ILE A 44 7.87 -8.90 -7.52
N LEU A 45 7.88 -8.82 -6.19
CA LEU A 45 8.62 -9.76 -5.33
C LEU A 45 8.11 -11.19 -5.47
N LEU A 46 6.79 -11.38 -5.50
CA LEU A 46 6.19 -12.69 -5.73
C LEU A 46 6.67 -13.29 -7.04
N ARG A 47 6.50 -12.56 -8.14
CA ARG A 47 6.84 -13.03 -9.50
C ARG A 47 8.32 -13.37 -9.64
N ARG A 48 9.21 -12.56 -9.08
CA ARG A 48 10.67 -12.71 -9.26
C ARG A 48 11.32 -13.67 -8.28
N PHE A 49 10.80 -13.77 -7.06
CA PHE A 49 11.51 -14.46 -5.97
C PHE A 49 10.62 -15.37 -5.14
N GLU A 50 9.51 -14.86 -4.58
CA GLU A 50 8.73 -15.60 -3.58
C GLU A 50 8.01 -16.82 -4.16
N ILE A 51 7.70 -16.83 -5.46
CA ILE A 51 7.07 -17.97 -6.12
C ILE A 51 7.89 -19.26 -5.97
N SER A 52 9.20 -19.17 -5.75
CA SER A 52 10.07 -20.32 -5.47
C SER A 52 9.88 -20.91 -4.08
N GLN A 53 9.32 -20.15 -3.14
CA GLN A 53 9.20 -20.55 -1.73
C GLN A 53 8.13 -21.62 -1.53
N SER A 54 8.32 -22.46 -0.50
CA SER A 54 7.42 -23.57 -0.18
C SER A 54 6.08 -23.13 0.37
N TYR A 55 5.99 -21.93 0.96
CA TYR A 55 4.75 -21.38 1.51
C TYR A 55 3.82 -20.78 0.43
N ILE A 56 4.30 -20.62 -0.81
CA ILE A 56 3.47 -20.19 -1.93
C ILE A 56 2.78 -21.38 -2.56
N ARG A 57 1.45 -21.34 -2.66
CA ARG A 57 0.68 -22.31 -3.44
C ARG A 57 1.05 -22.20 -4.91
N LYS A 58 1.23 -23.33 -5.59
CA LYS A 58 1.54 -23.40 -7.03
C LYS A 58 0.65 -24.42 -7.73
N PRO A 59 0.11 -24.14 -8.91
CA PRO A 59 0.10 -22.84 -9.60
C PRO A 59 -0.67 -21.78 -8.80
N ILE A 60 -0.37 -20.48 -9.03
CA ILE A 60 -1.04 -19.37 -8.35
C ILE A 60 -1.37 -18.24 -9.33
N ILE A 61 -2.55 -17.65 -9.20
CA ILE A 61 -2.88 -16.37 -9.81
C ILE A 61 -2.42 -15.27 -8.83
N PRO A 62 -1.53 -14.33 -9.22
CA PRO A 62 -1.07 -13.26 -8.35
C PRO A 62 -2.15 -12.19 -8.10
N GLY A 63 -1.81 -11.20 -7.27
CA GLY A 63 -2.64 -10.04 -6.94
C GLY A 63 -3.21 -10.10 -5.53
N ILE A 64 -2.85 -9.10 -4.72
CA ILE A 64 -3.23 -9.03 -3.29
C ILE A 64 -4.43 -8.14 -3.02
N GLU A 65 -4.95 -7.46 -4.06
CA GLU A 65 -6.09 -6.55 -3.96
C GLU A 65 -6.91 -6.52 -5.24
N CYS A 66 -8.18 -6.18 -5.14
CA CYS A 66 -9.02 -5.79 -6.27
C CYS A 66 -10.22 -4.97 -5.83
N VAL A 67 -10.90 -4.39 -6.83
CA VAL A 67 -12.25 -3.85 -6.73
C VAL A 67 -13.14 -4.53 -7.76
N GLY A 68 -14.40 -4.71 -7.43
CA GLY A 68 -15.33 -5.40 -8.33
C GLY A 68 -16.73 -5.51 -7.79
N GLU A 69 -17.48 -6.38 -8.41
CA GLU A 69 -18.89 -6.67 -8.08
C GLU A 69 -19.06 -8.11 -7.61
N ILE A 70 -19.85 -8.31 -6.58
CA ILE A 70 -20.22 -9.64 -6.11
C ILE A 70 -21.01 -10.37 -7.19
N VAL A 71 -20.54 -11.54 -7.58
CA VAL A 71 -21.27 -12.46 -8.49
C VAL A 71 -22.02 -13.52 -7.69
N ASN A 72 -21.34 -14.13 -6.74
CA ASN A 72 -21.94 -15.12 -5.85
C ASN A 72 -21.47 -14.87 -4.41
N PRO A 73 -22.37 -14.45 -3.52
CA PRO A 73 -22.06 -14.16 -2.13
C PRO A 73 -21.91 -15.40 -1.25
N SER A 74 -22.23 -16.60 -1.76
CA SER A 74 -22.32 -17.82 -0.94
C SER A 74 -23.23 -17.61 0.28
N ASP A 75 -22.75 -17.95 1.46
CA ASP A 75 -23.41 -17.77 2.77
C ASP A 75 -23.02 -16.45 3.48
N SER A 76 -22.36 -15.52 2.78
CA SER A 76 -21.95 -14.24 3.35
C SER A 76 -23.08 -13.21 3.40
N ARG A 77 -22.80 -12.05 4.03
CA ARG A 77 -23.75 -10.92 4.14
C ARG A 77 -23.93 -10.11 2.85
N PHE A 78 -23.07 -10.31 1.84
CA PHE A 78 -23.07 -9.54 0.61
C PHE A 78 -24.25 -9.90 -0.31
N ARG A 79 -24.52 -9.03 -1.29
CA ARG A 79 -25.56 -9.24 -2.30
C ARG A 79 -24.96 -9.29 -3.70
N PRO A 80 -25.52 -10.06 -4.63
CA PRO A 80 -25.11 -10.00 -6.04
C PRO A 80 -25.20 -8.57 -6.56
N GLY A 81 -24.17 -8.14 -7.31
CA GLY A 81 -24.03 -6.78 -7.83
C GLY A 81 -23.48 -5.75 -6.82
N GLU A 82 -23.29 -6.12 -5.55
CA GLU A 82 -22.72 -5.21 -4.55
C GLU A 82 -21.28 -4.84 -4.93
N ARG A 83 -21.00 -3.54 -4.84
CA ARG A 83 -19.67 -2.97 -5.10
C ARG A 83 -18.75 -3.19 -3.92
N VAL A 84 -17.63 -3.86 -4.15
CA VAL A 84 -16.71 -4.27 -3.09
C VAL A 84 -15.26 -4.00 -3.45
N MET A 85 -14.43 -3.95 -2.42
CA MET A 85 -12.99 -4.14 -2.50
C MET A 85 -12.61 -5.42 -1.75
N ALA A 86 -11.58 -6.10 -2.23
CA ALA A 86 -10.98 -7.25 -1.55
C ALA A 86 -9.48 -7.06 -1.44
N MET A 87 -8.89 -7.47 -0.32
CA MET A 87 -7.45 -7.33 -0.11
C MET A 87 -6.89 -8.28 0.93
N MET A 88 -5.64 -8.65 0.74
CA MET A 88 -4.76 -9.33 1.70
C MET A 88 -5.24 -10.74 2.12
N GLY A 89 -4.94 -11.18 3.33
CA GLY A 89 -5.38 -12.47 3.86
C GLY A 89 -4.79 -13.71 3.19
N GLY A 90 -3.71 -13.57 2.43
CA GLY A 90 -3.10 -14.64 1.65
C GLY A 90 -3.49 -14.68 0.17
N MET A 91 -4.28 -13.69 -0.29
CA MET A 91 -4.65 -13.50 -1.69
C MET A 91 -3.40 -13.40 -2.57
N GLY A 92 -3.37 -14.15 -3.68
CA GLY A 92 -2.21 -14.23 -4.57
C GLY A 92 -1.01 -15.01 -4.00
N ARG A 93 -1.17 -15.73 -2.87
CA ARG A 93 -0.11 -16.54 -2.24
C ARG A 93 -0.63 -17.88 -1.74
N SER A 94 -1.57 -17.86 -0.80
CA SER A 94 -2.20 -19.06 -0.23
C SER A 94 -3.41 -19.53 -1.03
N PHE A 95 -4.03 -18.62 -1.75
CA PHE A 95 -5.13 -18.83 -2.69
C PHE A 95 -5.02 -17.82 -3.84
N ASP A 96 -5.73 -18.10 -4.94
CA ASP A 96 -5.65 -17.31 -6.17
C ASP A 96 -6.03 -15.83 -5.94
N GLY A 97 -5.30 -14.93 -6.60
CA GLY A 97 -5.44 -13.49 -6.50
C GLY A 97 -6.23 -12.85 -7.64
N SER A 98 -6.07 -11.55 -7.77
CA SER A 98 -6.91 -10.69 -8.60
C SER A 98 -6.49 -10.54 -10.07
N TYR A 99 -5.37 -11.12 -10.49
CA TYR A 99 -4.94 -11.02 -11.88
C TYR A 99 -5.75 -11.96 -12.79
N ALA A 100 -7.07 -11.81 -12.73
CA ALA A 100 -8.06 -12.62 -13.45
C ALA A 100 -9.38 -11.88 -13.60
N GLU A 101 -10.25 -12.36 -14.49
CA GLU A 101 -11.61 -11.83 -14.66
C GLU A 101 -12.50 -12.03 -13.41
N TYR A 102 -12.25 -13.10 -12.66
CA TYR A 102 -12.95 -13.42 -11.42
C TYR A 102 -11.98 -13.90 -10.35
N VAL A 103 -12.30 -13.61 -9.11
CA VAL A 103 -11.53 -14.05 -7.94
C VAL A 103 -12.46 -14.57 -6.85
N LEU A 104 -12.06 -15.67 -6.21
CA LEU A 104 -12.76 -16.24 -5.05
C LEU A 104 -11.98 -15.90 -3.78
N VAL A 105 -12.60 -15.14 -2.86
CA VAL A 105 -11.95 -14.57 -1.68
C VAL A 105 -12.72 -14.97 -0.41
N PRO A 106 -12.03 -15.29 0.70
CA PRO A 106 -12.71 -15.45 2.00
C PRO A 106 -13.52 -14.19 2.34
N SER A 107 -14.76 -14.35 2.76
CA SER A 107 -15.67 -13.22 3.02
C SER A 107 -15.16 -12.20 4.04
N GLY A 108 -14.28 -12.62 4.96
CA GLY A 108 -13.62 -11.74 5.93
C GLY A 108 -12.58 -10.78 5.32
N HIS A 109 -12.17 -10.99 4.07
CA HIS A 109 -11.26 -10.12 3.31
C HIS A 109 -11.94 -9.36 2.17
N VAL A 110 -13.29 -9.34 2.19
CA VAL A 110 -14.14 -8.57 1.26
C VAL A 110 -14.84 -7.48 2.05
N PHE A 111 -14.79 -6.25 1.53
CA PHE A 111 -15.29 -5.05 2.19
C PHE A 111 -16.21 -4.29 1.25
N THR A 112 -17.37 -3.81 1.75
CA THR A 112 -18.24 -2.92 1.01
C THR A 112 -17.49 -1.63 0.64
N ALA A 113 -17.54 -1.25 -0.63
CA ALA A 113 -16.93 -0.03 -1.17
C ALA A 113 -18.00 1.01 -1.48
N ASP A 114 -18.52 1.69 -0.45
CA ASP A 114 -19.46 2.80 -0.60
C ASP A 114 -18.71 4.04 -1.11
N SER A 115 -18.69 4.24 -2.44
CA SER A 115 -17.94 5.29 -3.10
C SER A 115 -18.46 5.60 -4.48
N ASP A 116 -18.45 6.89 -4.87
CA ASP A 116 -18.78 7.37 -6.23
C ASP A 116 -17.55 7.39 -7.16
N LEU A 117 -16.37 7.03 -6.67
CA LEU A 117 -15.14 6.96 -7.46
C LEU A 117 -15.30 5.97 -8.62
N SER A 118 -14.70 6.26 -9.75
CA SER A 118 -14.59 5.31 -10.87
C SER A 118 -13.90 4.01 -10.42
N TRP A 119 -14.04 2.92 -11.17
CA TRP A 119 -13.35 1.67 -10.83
C TRP A 119 -11.85 1.83 -10.79
N ASP A 120 -11.29 2.66 -11.67
CA ASP A 120 -9.85 2.93 -11.75
C ASP A 120 -9.34 3.67 -10.52
N GLU A 121 -10.08 4.70 -10.07
CA GLU A 121 -9.73 5.44 -8.86
C GLU A 121 -9.89 4.57 -7.63
N LEU A 122 -11.00 3.81 -7.56
CA LEU A 122 -11.24 2.91 -6.43
C LEU A 122 -10.15 1.82 -6.34
N ALA A 123 -9.65 1.30 -7.48
CA ALA A 123 -8.58 0.29 -7.50
C ALA A 123 -7.23 0.78 -6.98
N ALA A 124 -7.03 2.10 -6.87
CA ALA A 124 -5.83 2.66 -6.27
C ALA A 124 -5.87 2.70 -4.73
N ILE A 125 -7.02 2.39 -4.13
CA ILE A 125 -7.26 2.58 -2.69
C ILE A 125 -6.88 1.35 -1.85
N PRO A 126 -7.30 0.10 -2.13
CA PRO A 126 -7.37 -0.94 -1.12
C PRO A 126 -6.10 -1.07 -0.28
N GLU A 127 -5.07 -1.71 -0.77
CA GLU A 127 -3.83 -1.94 -0.01
C GLU A 127 -3.08 -0.63 0.30
N THR A 128 -2.98 0.26 -0.68
CA THR A 128 -2.17 1.49 -0.56
C THR A 128 -2.71 2.43 0.51
N TYR A 129 -4.02 2.75 0.46
CA TYR A 129 -4.63 3.66 1.43
C TYR A 129 -4.86 2.99 2.77
N TYR A 130 -5.19 1.68 2.80
CA TYR A 130 -5.31 0.98 4.06
C TYR A 130 -3.98 0.90 4.81
N THR A 131 -2.88 0.63 4.11
CA THR A 131 -1.54 0.64 4.71
C THR A 131 -1.19 2.03 5.26
N ALA A 132 -1.45 3.09 4.50
CA ALA A 132 -1.24 4.46 4.98
C ALA A 132 -2.16 4.80 6.16
N TYR A 133 -3.48 4.54 6.03
CA TYR A 133 -4.48 4.83 7.07
C TYR A 133 -4.17 4.12 8.39
N GLY A 134 -3.90 2.81 8.34
CA GLY A 134 -3.59 2.03 9.54
C GLY A 134 -2.28 2.48 10.19
N SER A 135 -1.26 2.79 9.39
CA SER A 135 -0.01 3.35 9.93
C SER A 135 -0.26 4.69 10.63
N LEU A 136 -1.04 5.58 10.04
CA LEU A 136 -1.30 6.92 10.58
C LEU A 136 -2.24 6.88 11.80
N THR A 137 -3.34 6.12 11.73
CA THR A 137 -4.40 6.18 12.75
C THR A 137 -4.23 5.13 13.85
N LEU A 138 -3.94 3.87 13.49
CA LEU A 138 -3.86 2.78 14.45
C LEU A 138 -2.49 2.72 15.15
N SER A 139 -1.41 2.93 14.39
CA SER A 139 -0.04 2.83 14.93
C SER A 139 0.50 4.16 15.42
N LEU A 140 0.42 5.23 14.63
CA LEU A 140 0.92 6.56 15.00
C LEU A 140 -0.05 7.38 15.85
N GLN A 141 -1.35 7.04 15.84
CA GLN A 141 -2.39 7.83 16.53
C GLN A 141 -2.32 9.31 16.12
N LEU A 142 -2.19 9.55 14.80
CA LEU A 142 -1.99 10.88 14.23
C LEU A 142 -3.19 11.80 14.51
N SER A 143 -2.91 13.01 14.91
CA SER A 143 -3.89 14.08 15.16
C SER A 143 -3.50 15.39 14.46
N ALA A 144 -4.40 16.36 14.46
CA ALA A 144 -4.15 17.68 13.90
C ALA A 144 -3.06 18.48 14.65
N ALA A 145 -2.72 18.10 15.86
CA ALA A 145 -1.64 18.74 16.64
C ALA A 145 -0.24 18.22 16.25
N ASP A 146 -0.17 17.16 15.45
CA ASP A 146 1.08 16.49 15.16
C ASP A 146 1.84 17.09 13.96
N THR A 147 3.16 16.92 13.99
CA THR A 147 4.05 17.08 12.85
C THR A 147 4.52 15.69 12.40
N LEU A 148 4.08 15.28 11.22
CA LEU A 148 4.40 13.98 10.63
C LEU A 148 5.57 14.10 9.65
N LEU A 149 6.64 13.35 9.89
CA LEU A 149 7.70 13.11 8.92
C LEU A 149 7.37 11.83 8.13
N ILE A 150 7.30 11.92 6.80
CA ILE A 150 7.11 10.76 5.92
C ILE A 150 8.41 10.50 5.17
N ARG A 151 9.12 9.43 5.50
CA ARG A 151 10.29 8.95 4.75
C ARG A 151 9.85 8.00 3.64
N GLY A 152 10.33 8.26 2.41
CA GLY A 152 9.83 7.56 1.22
C GLY A 152 8.51 8.12 0.68
N ALA A 153 8.27 9.41 0.86
CA ALA A 153 7.03 10.12 0.55
C ALA A 153 6.60 10.06 -0.93
N THR A 154 7.51 9.75 -1.86
CA THR A 154 7.21 9.60 -3.30
C THR A 154 6.70 8.21 -3.69
N SER A 155 6.63 7.26 -2.75
CA SER A 155 5.99 5.97 -2.98
C SER A 155 4.45 6.09 -2.96
N THR A 156 3.74 5.10 -3.49
CA THR A 156 2.27 5.12 -3.49
C THR A 156 1.69 5.25 -2.09
N VAL A 157 2.22 4.50 -1.11
CA VAL A 157 1.83 4.61 0.30
C VAL A 157 2.19 5.99 0.87
N GLY A 158 3.36 6.55 0.50
CA GLY A 158 3.78 7.89 0.93
C GLY A 158 2.86 8.99 0.40
N LEU A 159 2.43 8.90 -0.86
CA LEU A 159 1.47 9.85 -1.44
C LEU A 159 0.09 9.77 -0.76
N ALA A 160 -0.40 8.56 -0.51
CA ALA A 160 -1.65 8.34 0.23
C ALA A 160 -1.53 8.88 1.68
N ALA A 161 -0.38 8.65 2.32
CA ALA A 161 -0.13 9.15 3.68
C ALA A 161 -0.12 10.69 3.75
N ILE A 162 0.46 11.38 2.76
CA ILE A 162 0.38 12.86 2.69
C ILE A 162 -1.08 13.29 2.62
N GLN A 163 -1.87 12.75 1.70
CA GLN A 163 -3.27 13.13 1.51
C GLN A 163 -4.11 12.86 2.76
N LEU A 164 -3.98 11.66 3.36
CA LEU A 164 -4.71 11.30 4.57
C LEU A 164 -4.29 12.14 5.78
N ALA A 165 -2.99 12.41 5.96
CA ALA A 165 -2.49 13.23 7.06
C ALA A 165 -3.01 14.67 6.95
N LYS A 166 -3.10 15.23 5.75
CA LYS A 166 -3.72 16.55 5.51
C LYS A 166 -5.22 16.53 5.78
N ALA A 167 -5.92 15.47 5.43
CA ALA A 167 -7.33 15.29 5.75
C ALA A 167 -7.58 15.21 7.28
N ILE A 168 -6.64 14.64 8.04
CA ILE A 168 -6.65 14.63 9.51
C ILE A 168 -6.32 16.02 10.10
N GLY A 169 -5.63 16.89 9.32
CA GLY A 169 -5.23 18.24 9.73
C GLY A 169 -3.79 18.34 10.25
N ALA A 170 -2.99 17.30 10.17
CA ALA A 170 -1.60 17.28 10.63
C ALA A 170 -0.68 18.14 9.73
N LYS A 171 0.43 18.61 10.29
CA LYS A 171 1.54 19.18 9.52
C LYS A 171 2.38 18.05 8.92
N VAL A 172 2.67 18.12 7.62
CA VAL A 172 3.37 17.07 6.88
C VAL A 172 4.72 17.53 6.36
N ILE A 173 5.77 16.84 6.78
CA ILE A 173 7.13 16.96 6.24
C ILE A 173 7.38 15.73 5.37
N ALA A 174 7.57 15.91 4.07
CA ALA A 174 7.81 14.81 3.15
C ALA A 174 9.29 14.75 2.74
N THR A 175 9.81 13.53 2.54
CA THR A 175 11.16 13.39 2.01
C THR A 175 11.18 12.92 0.56
N THR A 176 12.20 13.34 -0.18
CA THR A 176 12.47 12.90 -1.55
C THR A 176 13.96 12.87 -1.82
N ARG A 177 14.41 11.98 -2.72
CA ARG A 177 15.79 11.97 -3.22
C ARG A 177 16.02 12.96 -4.36
N SER A 178 14.96 13.56 -4.90
CA SER A 178 15.00 14.38 -6.10
C SER A 178 14.21 15.66 -5.89
N GLU A 179 14.88 16.81 -6.00
CA GLU A 179 14.28 18.14 -5.81
C GLU A 179 13.18 18.46 -6.82
N ASN A 180 13.26 17.92 -8.03
CA ASN A 180 12.24 18.13 -9.06
C ASN A 180 10.87 17.52 -8.70
N ARG A 181 10.78 16.74 -7.61
CA ARG A 181 9.51 16.20 -7.07
C ARG A 181 8.92 17.05 -5.94
N ALA A 182 9.67 18.02 -5.45
CA ALA A 182 9.25 18.83 -4.31
C ALA A 182 7.94 19.59 -4.58
N GLU A 183 7.81 20.19 -5.76
CA GLU A 183 6.60 20.92 -6.15
C GLU A 183 5.37 20.00 -6.21
N PHE A 184 5.52 18.80 -6.77
CA PHE A 184 4.45 17.82 -6.81
C PHE A 184 4.00 17.42 -5.38
N LEU A 185 4.95 17.13 -4.47
CA LEU A 185 4.64 16.78 -3.09
C LEU A 185 3.93 17.92 -2.34
N ARG A 186 4.33 19.18 -2.56
CA ARG A 186 3.60 20.34 -2.02
C ARG A 186 2.17 20.44 -2.56
N ARG A 187 1.98 20.21 -3.85
CA ARG A 187 0.65 20.27 -4.49
C ARG A 187 -0.31 19.24 -3.93
N ILE A 188 0.18 18.07 -3.51
CA ILE A 188 -0.66 17.03 -2.88
C ILE A 188 -0.80 17.18 -1.36
N GLY A 189 -0.18 18.21 -0.77
CA GLY A 189 -0.42 18.60 0.62
C GLY A 189 0.79 18.58 1.56
N ALA A 190 2.01 18.29 1.12
CA ALA A 190 3.17 18.39 2.00
C ALA A 190 3.47 19.86 2.34
N ASP A 191 3.57 20.18 3.63
CA ASP A 191 3.88 21.53 4.11
C ASP A 191 5.36 21.88 3.97
N ASP A 192 6.22 20.86 4.11
CA ASP A 192 7.65 21.01 3.95
C ASP A 192 8.29 19.79 3.28
N ILE A 193 9.37 20.03 2.55
CA ILE A 193 10.11 19.00 1.83
C ILE A 193 11.58 19.03 2.24
N VAL A 194 12.11 17.87 2.66
CA VAL A 194 13.52 17.71 2.97
C VAL A 194 14.12 16.66 2.04
N THR A 195 15.20 17.02 1.34
CA THR A 195 15.86 16.10 0.41
C THR A 195 16.71 15.08 1.18
N GLU A 196 16.53 13.78 0.88
CA GLU A 196 17.36 12.70 1.41
C GLU A 196 18.82 12.81 0.92
N GLY A 197 19.77 12.28 1.66
CA GLY A 197 21.19 12.26 1.32
C GLY A 197 22.09 12.42 2.54
N PRO A 198 23.43 12.56 2.37
CA PRO A 198 24.40 12.54 3.48
C PRO A 198 24.11 13.55 4.60
N ASP A 199 23.63 14.73 4.24
CA ASP A 199 23.34 15.80 5.20
C ASP A 199 21.84 15.85 5.62
N PHE A 200 21.07 14.80 5.36
CA PHE A 200 19.63 14.80 5.61
C PHE A 200 19.29 15.18 7.05
N ARG A 201 19.94 14.53 8.04
CA ARG A 201 19.71 14.80 9.46
C ARG A 201 19.95 16.26 9.82
N ARG A 202 21.06 16.85 9.35
CA ARG A 202 21.37 18.26 9.61
C ARG A 202 20.32 19.17 9.00
N ARG A 203 20.00 19.01 7.70
CA ARG A 203 18.97 19.80 7.00
C ARG A 203 17.60 19.71 7.66
N PHE A 204 17.25 18.53 8.16
CA PHE A 204 15.99 18.32 8.87
C PHE A 204 15.99 19.08 10.20
N LEU A 205 17.01 18.91 11.05
CA LEU A 205 17.08 19.52 12.38
C LEU A 205 17.26 21.05 12.34
N ASP A 206 17.95 21.59 11.33
CA ASP A 206 18.06 23.04 11.12
C ASP A 206 16.69 23.70 10.90
N ARG A 207 15.74 22.96 10.29
CA ARG A 207 14.38 23.44 10.00
C ARG A 207 13.34 23.01 11.05
N HIS A 208 13.58 21.88 11.67
CA HIS A 208 12.71 21.24 12.66
C HIS A 208 13.49 20.83 13.90
N PRO A 209 14.02 21.80 14.70
CA PRO A 209 14.93 21.50 15.80
C PRO A 209 14.31 20.66 16.92
N ALA A 210 12.98 20.70 17.07
CA ALA A 210 12.26 19.87 18.04
C ALA A 210 12.04 18.41 17.57
N GLY A 211 12.39 18.08 16.32
CA GLY A 211 12.07 16.79 15.71
C GLY A 211 10.60 16.69 15.24
N ALA A 212 10.22 15.55 14.68
CA ALA A 212 8.85 15.24 14.32
C ALA A 212 8.13 14.50 15.45
N THR A 213 6.86 14.83 15.73
CA THR A 213 6.09 14.09 16.75
C THR A 213 5.69 12.70 16.28
N LYS A 214 5.55 12.53 14.97
CA LYS A 214 5.21 11.26 14.32
C LYS A 214 6.12 11.03 13.12
N VAL A 215 6.58 9.80 12.93
CA VAL A 215 7.41 9.42 11.77
C VAL A 215 6.82 8.17 11.11
N LEU A 216 6.48 8.28 9.83
CA LEU A 216 6.14 7.15 8.98
C LEU A 216 7.40 6.74 8.19
N GLU A 217 7.95 5.57 8.53
CA GLU A 217 9.17 5.04 7.92
C GLU A 217 8.82 4.02 6.84
N LEU A 218 8.97 4.43 5.57
CA LEU A 218 8.67 3.59 4.41
C LEU A 218 9.93 3.10 3.68
N ILE A 219 11.10 3.67 3.97
CA ILE A 219 12.36 3.23 3.36
C ILE A 219 12.78 1.90 3.98
N GLY A 220 12.71 1.79 5.30
CA GLY A 220 12.89 0.54 5.98
C GLY A 220 14.06 0.50 6.95
N ALA A 221 14.58 -0.70 7.20
CA ALA A 221 15.56 -0.97 8.24
C ALA A 221 16.84 -0.08 8.15
N SER A 222 17.30 0.22 6.94
CA SER A 222 18.52 1.02 6.73
C SER A 222 18.41 2.46 7.27
N THR A 223 17.22 3.03 7.32
CA THR A 223 16.99 4.42 7.77
C THR A 223 16.31 4.53 9.12
N LEU A 224 15.79 3.41 9.65
CA LEU A 224 15.05 3.37 10.92
C LEU A 224 15.82 3.95 12.11
N PRO A 225 17.13 3.67 12.33
CA PRO A 225 17.86 4.25 13.44
C PRO A 225 17.97 5.79 13.35
N GLU A 226 18.12 6.33 12.13
CA GLU A 226 18.10 7.79 11.93
C GLU A 226 16.71 8.36 12.19
N SER A 227 15.67 7.71 11.70
CA SER A 227 14.27 8.12 11.93
C SER A 227 13.92 8.20 13.41
N LEU A 228 14.40 7.26 14.22
CA LEU A 228 14.26 7.30 15.68
C LEU A 228 14.92 8.56 16.30
N ARG A 229 16.11 8.95 15.80
CA ARG A 229 16.86 10.14 16.28
C ARG A 229 16.33 11.48 15.79
N LEU A 230 15.42 11.48 14.80
CA LEU A 230 14.71 12.67 14.30
C LEU A 230 13.35 12.87 14.96
N THR A 231 12.98 11.96 15.84
CA THR A 231 11.68 11.94 16.51
C THR A 231 11.76 12.77 17.80
N ALA A 232 10.77 13.62 18.02
CA ALA A 232 10.63 14.42 19.23
C ALA A 232 10.42 13.54 20.48
N PHE A 233 10.70 14.08 21.66
CA PHE A 233 10.39 13.40 22.91
C PHE A 233 8.89 13.08 22.99
N HIS A 234 8.52 11.88 23.40
CA HIS A 234 7.18 11.28 23.35
C HIS A 234 6.63 11.06 21.92
N GLY A 235 7.45 11.23 20.89
CA GLY A 235 7.05 10.92 19.51
C GLY A 235 7.04 9.42 19.22
N ILE A 236 6.39 9.07 18.11
CA ILE A 236 6.20 7.67 17.69
C ILE A 236 6.76 7.49 16.28
N VAL A 237 7.53 6.44 16.06
CA VAL A 237 7.97 5.97 14.72
C VAL A 237 7.18 4.72 14.36
N CYS A 238 6.49 4.74 13.23
CA CYS A 238 5.86 3.55 12.64
C CYS A 238 6.69 3.06 11.45
N HIS A 239 7.28 1.88 11.60
CA HIS A 239 7.97 1.19 10.52
C HIS A 239 6.96 0.36 9.72
N THR A 240 6.77 0.70 8.45
CA THR A 240 5.77 0.06 7.59
C THR A 240 6.37 -0.40 6.26
N GLY A 241 7.33 0.37 5.69
CA GLY A 241 7.82 0.12 4.34
C GLY A 241 9.18 -0.57 4.27
N LEU A 242 9.50 -1.09 3.09
CA LEU A 242 10.74 -1.83 2.77
C LEU A 242 11.38 -1.33 1.46
N LEU A 243 11.15 -0.05 1.11
CA LEU A 243 11.58 0.54 -0.18
C LEU A 243 13.10 0.53 -0.39
N GLY A 244 13.87 0.51 0.71
CA GLY A 244 15.33 0.47 0.69
C GLY A 244 15.92 -0.92 0.41
N GLY A 245 15.08 -1.96 0.36
CA GLY A 245 15.52 -3.34 0.10
C GLY A 245 16.26 -4.01 1.26
N VAL A 246 16.34 -3.37 2.42
CA VAL A 246 16.93 -3.94 3.65
C VAL A 246 15.78 -4.32 4.59
N PHE A 247 15.64 -5.62 4.82
CA PHE A 247 14.48 -6.18 5.54
C PHE A 247 14.71 -6.28 7.05
N THR A 248 15.95 -6.39 7.49
CA THR A 248 16.30 -6.62 8.90
C THR A 248 17.41 -5.67 9.35
N LEU A 249 17.41 -5.35 10.64
CA LEU A 249 18.51 -4.65 11.30
C LEU A 249 19.47 -5.67 11.94
N SER A 250 20.73 -5.62 11.51
CA SER A 250 21.79 -6.35 12.19
C SER A 250 22.31 -5.53 13.37
N ASN A 251 22.57 -6.18 14.50
CA ASN A 251 23.17 -5.56 15.71
C ASN A 251 22.36 -4.36 16.27
N PHE A 252 21.04 -4.38 16.17
CA PHE A 252 20.19 -3.36 16.76
C PHE A 252 20.06 -3.59 18.27
N ASP A 253 20.68 -2.70 19.06
CA ASP A 253 20.52 -2.66 20.51
C ASP A 253 19.40 -1.68 20.88
N PRO A 254 18.19 -2.17 21.28
CA PRO A 254 17.05 -1.30 21.52
C PRO A 254 17.29 -0.23 22.59
N ILE A 255 18.13 -0.52 23.60
CA ILE A 255 18.44 0.43 24.68
C ILE A 255 19.27 1.61 24.17
N LYS A 256 20.16 1.38 23.21
CA LYS A 256 21.03 2.42 22.66
C LYS A 256 20.45 3.11 21.43
N GLU A 257 19.67 2.39 20.63
CA GLU A 257 19.17 2.89 19.34
C GLU A 257 17.84 3.61 19.46
N ILE A 258 16.99 3.24 20.43
CA ILE A 258 15.73 3.94 20.68
C ILE A 258 16.00 5.05 21.70
N PRO A 259 15.89 6.34 21.31
CA PRO A 259 16.08 7.44 22.25
C PRO A 259 15.06 7.38 23.40
N SER A 260 15.49 7.79 24.60
CA SER A 260 14.61 7.83 25.77
C SER A 260 13.33 8.62 25.49
N GLY A 261 12.17 8.03 25.74
CA GLY A 261 10.87 8.65 25.52
C GLY A 261 10.39 8.62 24.06
N VAL A 262 11.09 7.95 23.14
CA VAL A 262 10.62 7.71 21.78
C VAL A 262 10.02 6.30 21.69
N TYR A 263 8.93 6.15 20.95
CA TYR A 263 8.22 4.88 20.77
C TYR A 263 8.45 4.34 19.36
N LEU A 264 8.73 3.04 19.25
CA LEU A 264 8.80 2.32 17.98
C LEU A 264 7.60 1.38 17.87
N THR A 265 6.88 1.47 16.77
CA THR A 265 5.78 0.58 16.40
C THR A 265 5.90 0.17 14.93
N GLY A 266 5.06 -0.74 14.49
CA GLY A 266 4.93 -1.14 13.09
C GLY A 266 3.47 -1.29 12.69
N PHE A 267 3.23 -1.31 11.38
CA PHE A 267 1.92 -1.63 10.83
C PHE A 267 2.04 -2.75 9.79
N TYR A 268 1.20 -3.78 9.94
CA TYR A 268 1.08 -4.89 9.01
C TYR A 268 -0.37 -5.00 8.52
N SER A 269 -0.59 -4.73 7.24
CA SER A 269 -1.91 -4.55 6.63
C SER A 269 -2.70 -5.84 6.38
N ASN A 270 -2.20 -7.01 6.81
CA ASN A 270 -2.75 -8.31 6.41
C ASN A 270 -4.14 -8.66 6.97
N PHE A 271 -4.62 -7.92 7.96
CA PHE A 271 -5.87 -8.22 8.66
C PHE A 271 -6.81 -7.01 8.75
N PRO A 272 -7.26 -6.44 7.60
CA PRO A 272 -8.16 -5.31 7.60
C PRO A 272 -9.52 -5.67 8.21
N LYS A 273 -10.18 -4.67 8.83
CA LYS A 273 -11.52 -4.81 9.39
C LYS A 273 -12.48 -3.86 8.70
N GLN A 274 -13.75 -4.27 8.54
CA GLN A 274 -14.76 -3.43 7.87
C GLN A 274 -14.89 -2.05 8.51
N ALA A 275 -14.83 -1.94 9.84
CA ALA A 275 -14.93 -0.65 10.52
C ALA A 275 -13.79 0.31 10.15
N GLU A 276 -12.56 -0.22 10.00
CA GLU A 276 -11.38 0.55 9.60
C GLU A 276 -11.49 0.99 8.13
N ILE A 277 -11.92 0.09 7.25
CA ILE A 277 -12.17 0.39 5.85
C ILE A 277 -13.27 1.45 5.70
N THR A 278 -14.38 1.32 6.44
CA THR A 278 -15.46 2.31 6.43
C THR A 278 -14.96 3.68 6.87
N ALA A 279 -14.22 3.76 7.98
CA ALA A 279 -13.66 5.01 8.49
C ALA A 279 -12.66 5.65 7.51
N MET A 280 -11.83 4.83 6.87
CA MET A 280 -10.89 5.27 5.81
C MET A 280 -11.65 5.86 4.61
N MET A 281 -12.66 5.13 4.09
CA MET A 281 -13.46 5.59 2.95
C MET A 281 -14.25 6.85 3.27
N ASP A 282 -14.77 6.96 4.49
CA ASP A 282 -15.43 8.18 4.98
C ASP A 282 -14.50 9.37 5.02
N LEU A 283 -13.26 9.18 5.48
CA LEU A 283 -12.24 10.24 5.47
C LEU A 283 -11.92 10.68 4.04
N ILE A 284 -11.70 9.74 3.12
CA ILE A 284 -11.45 10.00 1.69
C ILE A 284 -12.61 10.81 1.09
N ARG A 285 -13.84 10.34 1.28
CA ARG A 285 -15.06 10.99 0.75
C ARG A 285 -15.26 12.40 1.31
N LYS A 286 -15.20 12.56 2.63
CA LYS A 286 -15.40 13.86 3.30
C LYS A 286 -14.37 14.91 2.91
N SER A 287 -13.16 14.47 2.59
CA SER A 287 -12.05 15.36 2.19
C SER A 287 -11.93 15.52 0.67
N GLY A 288 -12.78 14.89 -0.12
CA GLY A 288 -12.72 14.96 -1.59
C GLY A 288 -11.41 14.44 -2.16
N LEU A 289 -10.82 13.42 -1.55
CA LEU A 289 -9.52 12.90 -1.97
C LEU A 289 -9.66 12.03 -3.22
N HIS A 290 -8.78 12.29 -4.19
CA HIS A 290 -8.59 11.45 -5.38
C HIS A 290 -7.22 10.80 -5.33
N PRO A 291 -7.14 9.46 -5.49
CA PRO A 291 -5.87 8.75 -5.50
C PRO A 291 -4.95 9.19 -6.63
N VAL A 292 -3.66 9.27 -6.33
CA VAL A 292 -2.65 9.57 -7.36
C VAL A 292 -2.38 8.32 -8.17
N THR A 293 -2.77 8.32 -9.45
CA THR A 293 -2.51 7.23 -10.39
C THR A 293 -1.41 7.61 -11.38
N ALA A 294 -0.54 6.66 -11.73
CA ALA A 294 0.55 6.84 -12.68
C ALA A 294 0.10 6.55 -14.10
N LYS A 295 -0.40 5.34 -14.34
CA LYS A 295 -0.83 4.87 -15.65
C LYS A 295 -1.86 3.75 -15.50
N ARG A 296 -2.70 3.60 -16.53
CA ARG A 296 -3.71 2.54 -16.64
C ARG A 296 -3.33 1.57 -17.75
N PHE A 297 -3.60 0.30 -17.52
CA PHE A 297 -3.45 -0.78 -18.48
C PHE A 297 -4.69 -1.66 -18.43
N THR A 298 -4.86 -2.51 -19.43
CA THR A 298 -5.82 -3.61 -19.40
C THR A 298 -5.10 -4.92 -19.02
N LEU A 299 -5.83 -5.95 -18.63
CA LEU A 299 -5.26 -7.22 -18.16
C LEU A 299 -4.38 -7.91 -19.21
N ASP A 300 -4.67 -7.74 -20.50
CA ASP A 300 -3.87 -8.24 -21.62
C ASP A 300 -2.53 -7.51 -21.78
N HIS A 301 -2.38 -6.32 -21.20
CA HIS A 301 -1.14 -5.54 -21.14
C HIS A 301 -0.42 -5.63 -19.77
N ILE A 302 -0.65 -6.71 -19.02
CA ILE A 302 -0.06 -6.89 -17.68
C ILE A 302 1.48 -6.90 -17.70
N ALA A 303 2.09 -7.43 -18.77
CA ALA A 303 3.55 -7.44 -18.96
C ALA A 303 4.11 -6.01 -19.01
N ASP A 304 3.47 -5.13 -19.76
CA ASP A 304 3.85 -3.71 -19.86
C ASP A 304 3.66 -2.98 -18.52
N ALA A 305 2.56 -3.30 -17.82
CA ALA A 305 2.27 -2.73 -16.51
C ALA A 305 3.34 -3.11 -15.46
N HIS A 306 3.75 -4.39 -15.41
CA HIS A 306 4.84 -4.84 -14.55
C HIS A 306 6.20 -4.28 -14.96
N THR A 307 6.49 -4.19 -16.26
CA THR A 307 7.70 -3.56 -16.78
C THR A 307 7.79 -2.11 -16.33
N LEU A 308 6.67 -1.35 -16.41
CA LEU A 308 6.62 0.02 -15.90
C LEU A 308 6.80 0.07 -14.38
N ALA A 309 6.18 -0.86 -13.63
CA ALA A 309 6.28 -0.89 -12.17
C ALA A 309 7.70 -1.13 -11.66
N GLU A 310 8.53 -1.83 -12.43
CA GLU A 310 9.96 -2.05 -12.11
C GLU A 310 10.84 -0.84 -12.44
N GLN A 311 10.38 0.06 -13.30
CA GLN A 311 11.13 1.27 -13.64
C GLN A 311 11.11 2.26 -12.47
N ARG A 312 12.27 2.86 -12.20
CA ARG A 312 12.37 3.93 -11.21
C ARG A 312 11.74 5.21 -11.76
N GLY A 313 11.11 5.95 -10.88
CA GLY A 313 10.68 7.29 -11.24
C GLY A 313 9.20 7.46 -11.47
N GLN A 314 8.41 6.42 -11.43
CA GLN A 314 6.95 6.53 -11.50
C GLN A 314 6.39 7.20 -10.24
N ILE A 315 5.38 8.04 -10.42
CA ILE A 315 4.63 8.69 -9.33
C ILE A 315 3.18 8.25 -9.44
N GLY A 316 2.68 7.62 -8.39
CA GLY A 316 1.30 7.15 -8.32
C GLY A 316 1.15 5.66 -8.59
N LYS A 317 -0.07 5.18 -8.39
CA LYS A 317 -0.44 3.77 -8.53
C LYS A 317 -0.62 3.38 -10.00
N ILE A 318 -0.08 2.25 -10.39
CA ILE A 318 -0.37 1.63 -11.69
C ILE A 318 -1.64 0.80 -11.52
N ILE A 319 -2.62 1.02 -12.40
CA ILE A 319 -3.94 0.38 -12.35
C ILE A 319 -4.09 -0.53 -13.57
N VAL A 320 -4.68 -1.69 -13.35
CA VAL A 320 -5.06 -2.65 -14.40
C VAL A 320 -6.58 -2.84 -14.33
N THR A 321 -7.24 -2.61 -15.47
CA THR A 321 -8.67 -2.91 -15.68
C THR A 321 -8.85 -4.29 -16.31
N VAL A 322 -9.96 -4.92 -15.99
CA VAL A 322 -10.26 -6.30 -16.44
C VAL A 322 -11.49 -6.30 -17.35
#